data_fba0b687f2c15fd8ca20a65da5b89dda
#
_entry.id   fba0b687f2c15fd8ca20a65da5b89dda
#
_cell.length_a   1.000
_cell.length_b   1.000
_cell.length_c   1.000
_cell.angle_alpha   90.00
_cell.angle_beta   90.00
_cell.angle_gamma   90.00
#
_symmetry.space_group_name_H-M   'P 1'
#
loop_
_entity.id
_entity.type
_entity.pdbx_description
1 polymer ?
#
loop_
_entity_poly.entity_id
_entity_poly.type
_entity_poly.pdbx_seq_one_letter_code
_entity_poly.pdbx_strand_id
1 'polypeptide(L)'
;MPTFNQLVRKGRAVTEKKAKAPALLKGWNSKKRVAIDQSSPQKRGVCTAVKTATPKKPNSALRKIARVRLSNGIEVSSYIPGVGHNLQEHSVVLIRGGRVKDLPGVRYHIVRGTLDAQGVAGRMQSRSKYGAKRPKKK
;
A
#
# COMPACT_ATOMS: atom_id res chain seq x y z
N MET A 1 -41.46 0.75 7.26
CA MET A 1 -40.78 -0.55 7.23
C MET A 1 -41.33 -1.41 6.09
N PRO A 2 -40.49 -1.98 5.24
CA PRO A 2 -40.96 -2.88 4.19
C PRO A 2 -41.46 -4.21 4.78
N THR A 3 -42.47 -4.78 4.15
CA THR A 3 -43.00 -6.10 4.51
C THR A 3 -42.10 -7.19 3.93
N PHE A 4 -42.24 -8.42 4.44
CA PHE A 4 -41.48 -9.55 3.90
C PHE A 4 -41.77 -9.78 2.41
N ASN A 5 -43.01 -9.61 1.99
CA ASN A 5 -43.39 -9.75 0.57
C ASN A 5 -42.71 -8.69 -0.30
N GLN A 6 -42.57 -7.47 0.19
CA GLN A 6 -41.87 -6.41 -0.54
C GLN A 6 -40.38 -6.70 -0.69
N LEU A 7 -39.75 -7.28 0.33
CA LEU A 7 -38.35 -7.67 0.27
C LEU A 7 -38.11 -8.85 -0.70
N VAL A 8 -39.09 -9.76 -0.80
CA VAL A 8 -38.98 -10.88 -1.74
C VAL A 8 -39.12 -10.39 -3.21
N ARG A 9 -40.03 -9.44 -3.44
CA ARG A 9 -40.26 -8.89 -4.80
C ARG A 9 -39.11 -7.96 -5.25
N LYS A 10 -38.71 -7.05 -4.39
CA LYS A 10 -37.69 -6.02 -4.66
C LYS A 10 -36.67 -6.00 -3.55
N GLY A 11 -35.92 -7.08 -3.41
CA GLY A 11 -34.90 -7.17 -2.39
C GLY A 11 -33.96 -5.96 -2.40
N ARG A 12 -33.35 -5.68 -1.26
CA ARG A 12 -32.38 -4.60 -1.15
C ARG A 12 -31.17 -4.91 -2.03
N ALA A 13 -30.80 -3.93 -2.85
CA ALA A 13 -29.59 -4.05 -3.65
C ALA A 13 -28.37 -3.92 -2.75
N VAL A 14 -27.44 -4.86 -2.88
CA VAL A 14 -26.17 -4.77 -2.16
C VAL A 14 -25.26 -3.82 -2.93
N THR A 15 -24.83 -2.77 -2.24
CA THR A 15 -23.91 -1.82 -2.86
C THR A 15 -22.50 -2.40 -2.84
N GLU A 16 -21.93 -2.60 -4.02
CA GLU A 16 -20.56 -3.04 -4.13
C GLU A 16 -19.60 -1.85 -3.98
N LYS A 17 -18.62 -1.99 -3.10
CA LYS A 17 -17.58 -0.98 -2.93
C LYS A 17 -16.40 -1.31 -3.83
N LYS A 18 -16.00 -0.34 -4.62
CA LYS A 18 -14.79 -0.49 -5.42
C LYS A 18 -13.55 -0.44 -4.54
N ALA A 19 -12.56 -1.24 -4.88
CA ALA A 19 -11.28 -1.20 -4.16
C ALA A 19 -10.61 0.15 -4.35
N LYS A 20 -10.05 0.68 -3.27
CA LYS A 20 -9.31 1.95 -3.30
C LYS A 20 -7.87 1.77 -3.76
N ALA A 21 -7.43 0.55 -3.99
CA ALA A 21 -6.07 0.22 -4.41
C ALA A 21 -6.12 -0.56 -5.74
N PRO A 22 -6.44 0.10 -6.87
CA PRO A 22 -6.63 -0.61 -8.14
C PRO A 22 -5.39 -1.31 -8.66
N ALA A 23 -4.19 -0.83 -8.32
CA ALA A 23 -2.94 -1.46 -8.76
C ALA A 23 -2.74 -2.85 -8.17
N LEU A 24 -3.39 -3.17 -7.06
CA LEU A 24 -3.30 -4.48 -6.41
C LEU A 24 -4.30 -5.49 -6.98
N LEU A 25 -5.19 -5.05 -7.87
CA LEU A 25 -6.23 -5.91 -8.45
C LEU A 25 -5.82 -6.53 -9.78
N LYS A 26 -4.71 -6.10 -10.35
CA LYS A 26 -4.30 -6.54 -11.68
C LYS A 26 -3.02 -7.34 -11.62
N GLY A 27 -2.96 -8.39 -12.43
CA GLY A 27 -1.78 -9.20 -12.63
C GLY A 27 -1.46 -9.31 -14.11
N TRP A 28 -0.46 -10.10 -14.43
CA TRP A 28 0.01 -10.29 -15.80
C TRP A 28 0.21 -11.76 -16.09
N ASN A 29 -0.38 -12.24 -17.17
CA ASN A 29 -0.17 -13.59 -17.64
C ASN A 29 0.94 -13.59 -18.71
N SER A 30 2.12 -14.03 -18.32
CA SER A 30 3.31 -14.00 -19.19
C SER A 30 3.17 -14.94 -20.38
N LYS A 31 2.50 -16.07 -20.20
CA LYS A 31 2.31 -17.07 -21.26
C LYS A 31 1.42 -16.53 -22.37
N LYS A 32 0.31 -15.90 -21.98
CA LYS A 32 -0.65 -15.31 -22.93
C LYS A 32 -0.35 -13.86 -23.27
N ARG A 33 0.58 -13.22 -22.56
CA ARG A 33 0.97 -11.81 -22.71
C ARG A 33 -0.22 -10.84 -22.59
N VAL A 34 -1.13 -11.13 -21.69
CA VAL A 34 -2.31 -10.31 -21.44
C VAL A 34 -2.43 -9.99 -19.95
N ALA A 35 -3.06 -8.86 -19.65
CA ALA A 35 -3.37 -8.50 -18.27
C ALA A 35 -4.51 -9.37 -17.76
N ILE A 36 -4.46 -9.75 -16.50
CA ILE A 36 -5.50 -10.52 -15.84
C ILE A 36 -6.00 -9.79 -14.61
N ASP A 37 -7.23 -10.09 -14.20
CA ASP A 37 -7.78 -9.59 -12.96
C ASP A 37 -7.40 -10.55 -11.84
N GLN A 38 -6.50 -10.11 -10.97
CA GLN A 38 -6.02 -10.92 -9.86
C GLN A 38 -5.86 -10.04 -8.63
N SER A 39 -6.74 -10.25 -7.66
CA SER A 39 -6.67 -9.55 -6.37
C SER A 39 -5.51 -10.07 -5.55
N SER A 40 -4.71 -9.18 -5.03
CA SER A 40 -3.61 -9.51 -4.14
C SER A 40 -3.57 -8.50 -2.99
N PRO A 41 -3.34 -8.94 -1.74
CA PRO A 41 -3.24 -7.98 -0.64
C PRO A 41 -1.95 -7.15 -0.71
N GLN A 42 -0.94 -7.67 -1.38
CA GLN A 42 0.36 -7.04 -1.49
C GLN A 42 0.99 -7.34 -2.84
N LYS A 43 1.86 -6.45 -3.29
CA LYS A 43 2.62 -6.63 -4.54
C LYS A 43 4.07 -6.20 -4.34
N ARG A 44 4.98 -6.94 -4.96
CA ARG A 44 6.38 -6.57 -4.99
C ARG A 44 6.61 -5.51 -6.07
N GLY A 45 7.51 -4.59 -5.81
CA GLY A 45 7.89 -3.58 -6.77
C GLY A 45 9.32 -3.12 -6.58
N VAL A 46 9.78 -2.32 -7.52
CA VAL A 46 11.12 -1.73 -7.49
C VAL A 46 10.97 -0.21 -7.42
N CYS A 47 11.69 0.42 -6.50
CA CYS A 47 11.67 1.88 -6.37
C CYS A 47 12.32 2.53 -7.59
N THR A 48 11.58 3.41 -8.27
CA THR A 48 12.12 4.20 -9.38
C THR A 48 12.62 5.56 -8.93
N ALA A 49 12.07 6.07 -7.83
CA ALA A 49 12.51 7.32 -7.22
C ALA A 49 12.11 7.33 -5.75
N VAL A 50 12.95 7.91 -4.91
CA VAL A 50 12.65 8.11 -3.47
C VAL A 50 12.77 9.60 -3.20
N LYS A 51 11.69 10.19 -2.70
CA LYS A 51 11.63 11.63 -2.48
C LYS A 51 10.74 11.98 -1.30
N THR A 52 10.64 13.27 -1.01
CA THR A 52 9.74 13.78 0.03
C THR A 52 8.60 14.54 -0.63
N ALA A 53 7.47 14.61 0.06
CA ALA A 53 6.32 15.35 -0.39
C ALA A 53 5.71 16.15 0.77
N THR A 54 5.19 17.33 0.45
CA THR A 54 4.47 18.14 1.43
C THR A 54 3.04 17.63 1.55
N PRO A 55 2.48 17.57 2.78
CA PRO A 55 1.10 17.15 2.95
C PRO A 55 0.12 18.27 2.57
N LYS A 56 -1.16 17.95 2.55
CA LYS A 56 -2.22 18.90 2.32
C LYS A 56 -2.33 19.87 3.50
N LYS A 57 -2.80 21.10 3.22
CA LYS A 57 -3.16 22.04 4.28
C LYS A 57 -4.24 21.43 5.20
N PRO A 58 -4.22 21.67 6.50
CA PRO A 58 -3.37 22.59 7.26
C PRO A 58 -2.06 22.00 7.76
N ASN A 59 -1.70 20.78 7.36
CA ASN A 59 -0.50 20.11 7.85
C ASN A 59 0.76 20.57 7.13
N SER A 60 1.89 20.48 7.81
CA SER A 60 3.19 20.84 7.25
C SER A 60 4.24 19.86 7.75
N ALA A 61 4.98 19.25 6.83
CA ALA A 61 6.05 18.32 7.12
C ALA A 61 6.74 17.91 5.81
N LEU A 62 7.79 17.12 5.92
CA LEU A 62 8.38 16.43 4.77
C LEU A 62 8.06 14.95 4.89
N ARG A 63 7.04 14.50 4.17
CA ARG A 63 6.64 13.10 4.17
C ARG A 63 7.49 12.32 3.19
N LYS A 64 7.98 11.17 3.62
CA LYS A 64 8.83 10.30 2.79
C LYS A 64 7.95 9.43 1.91
N ILE A 65 8.14 9.52 0.61
CA ILE A 65 7.41 8.70 -0.37
C ILE A 65 8.40 8.10 -1.36
N ALA A 66 7.95 7.04 -2.03
CA ALA A 66 8.72 6.39 -3.09
C ALA A 66 7.82 6.14 -4.28
N ARG A 67 8.36 6.36 -5.46
CA ARG A 67 7.70 5.96 -6.69
C ARG A 67 8.12 4.53 -6.98
N VAL A 68 7.16 3.61 -7.07
CA VAL A 68 7.44 2.18 -7.17
C VAL A 68 6.77 1.61 -8.42
N ARG A 69 7.53 0.87 -9.20
CA ARG A 69 7.00 0.12 -10.33
C ARG A 69 6.72 -1.31 -9.86
N LEU A 70 5.45 -1.69 -9.87
CA LEU A 70 5.01 -3.00 -9.40
C LEU A 70 5.31 -4.10 -10.41
N SER A 71 5.25 -5.36 -9.96
CA SER A 71 5.50 -6.53 -10.79
C SER A 71 4.51 -6.66 -11.96
N ASN A 72 3.33 -6.04 -11.85
CA ASN A 72 2.35 -6.02 -12.93
C ASN A 72 2.56 -4.87 -13.94
N GLY A 73 3.63 -4.10 -13.79
CA GLY A 73 3.97 -3.00 -14.69
C GLY A 73 3.38 -1.65 -14.32
N ILE A 74 2.52 -1.59 -13.31
CA ILE A 74 1.89 -0.33 -12.86
C ILE A 74 2.86 0.41 -11.95
N GLU A 75 3.01 1.72 -12.18
CA GLU A 75 3.84 2.57 -11.34
C GLU A 75 2.97 3.39 -10.40
N VAL A 76 3.28 3.35 -9.10
CA VAL A 76 2.49 4.00 -8.07
C VAL A 76 3.37 4.77 -7.09
N SER A 77 2.78 5.75 -6.40
CA SER A 77 3.43 6.46 -5.29
C SER A 77 3.02 5.81 -3.98
N SER A 78 4.00 5.45 -3.16
CA SER A 78 3.79 4.75 -1.91
C SER A 78 4.44 5.49 -0.75
N TYR A 79 3.79 5.47 0.40
CA TYR A 79 4.30 6.09 1.61
C TYR A 79 5.28 5.16 2.32
N ILE A 80 6.36 5.73 2.82
CA ILE A 80 7.35 5.00 3.62
C ILE A 80 7.04 5.28 5.09
N PRO A 81 6.42 4.34 5.83
CA PRO A 81 6.06 4.58 7.23
C PRO A 81 7.26 4.52 8.17
N GLY A 82 7.15 5.22 9.29
CA GLY A 82 8.15 5.20 10.34
C GLY A 82 9.20 6.29 10.20
N VAL A 83 10.10 6.35 11.15
CA VAL A 83 11.17 7.35 11.20
C VAL A 83 12.42 6.78 10.51
N GLY A 84 12.86 7.44 9.46
CA GLY A 84 14.05 7.04 8.72
C GLY A 84 13.83 5.81 7.85
N HIS A 85 14.63 5.66 6.82
CA HIS A 85 14.61 4.51 5.93
C HIS A 85 15.96 4.36 5.22
N ASN A 86 16.18 3.18 4.65
CA ASN A 86 17.39 2.89 3.87
C ASN A 86 17.10 2.73 2.38
N LEU A 87 15.92 3.13 1.94
CA LEU A 87 15.49 2.94 0.56
C LEU A 87 16.18 3.94 -0.38
N GLN A 88 16.47 3.46 -1.56
CA GLN A 88 17.06 4.26 -2.63
C GLN A 88 16.53 3.75 -3.97
N GLU A 89 16.93 4.40 -5.04
CA GLU A 89 16.55 3.96 -6.38
C GLU A 89 16.98 2.50 -6.60
N HIS A 90 16.11 1.71 -7.23
CA HIS A 90 16.30 0.27 -7.50
C HIS A 90 16.14 -0.65 -6.28
N SER A 91 15.73 -0.12 -5.13
CA SER A 91 15.39 -0.99 -3.98
C SER A 91 14.12 -1.78 -4.25
N VAL A 92 14.13 -3.06 -3.87
CA VAL A 92 12.96 -3.94 -4.01
C VAL A 92 12.12 -3.83 -2.74
N VAL A 93 10.84 -3.54 -2.91
CA VAL A 93 9.93 -3.33 -1.79
C VAL A 93 8.62 -4.09 -1.97
N LEU A 94 7.92 -4.30 -0.87
CA LEU A 94 6.59 -4.89 -0.86
C LEU A 94 5.58 -3.78 -0.56
N ILE A 95 4.56 -3.67 -1.40
CA ILE A 95 3.54 -2.62 -1.33
C ILE A 95 2.23 -3.22 -0.85
N ARG A 96 1.56 -2.55 0.08
CA ARG A 96 0.20 -2.89 0.51
C ARG A 96 -0.74 -1.72 0.25
N GLY A 97 -2.04 -2.00 0.25
CA GLY A 97 -3.04 -0.95 0.15
C GLY A 97 -3.11 -0.11 1.43
N GLY A 98 -3.69 1.05 1.32
CA GLY A 98 -3.86 1.99 2.41
C GLY A 98 -3.49 3.39 1.98
N ARG A 99 -4.46 4.27 2.02
CA ARG A 99 -4.28 5.66 1.59
C ARG A 99 -3.67 6.50 2.70
N VAL A 100 -2.83 7.45 2.31
CA VAL A 100 -2.35 8.50 3.22
C VAL A 100 -3.23 9.72 3.01
N LYS A 101 -4.00 10.09 4.02
CA LYS A 101 -4.96 11.18 3.94
C LYS A 101 -4.28 12.54 3.68
N ASP A 102 -3.11 12.74 4.24
CA ASP A 102 -2.35 14.00 4.12
C ASP A 102 -1.71 14.19 2.73
N LEU A 103 -1.52 13.11 1.99
CA LEU A 103 -0.79 13.17 0.72
C LEU A 103 -1.72 12.87 -0.45
N PRO A 104 -1.86 13.79 -1.41
CA PRO A 104 -2.71 13.53 -2.58
C PRO A 104 -2.07 12.48 -3.48
N GLY A 105 -2.87 11.52 -3.95
CA GLY A 105 -2.41 10.50 -4.89
C GLY A 105 -1.63 9.36 -4.28
N VAL A 106 -1.38 9.35 -2.98
CA VAL A 106 -0.66 8.26 -2.31
C VAL A 106 -1.69 7.29 -1.72
N ARG A 107 -1.86 6.14 -2.37
CA ARG A 107 -2.86 5.13 -2.02
C ARG A 107 -2.27 3.86 -1.44
N TYR A 108 -0.96 3.81 -1.27
CA TYR A 108 -0.25 2.60 -0.91
C TYR A 108 0.79 2.89 0.16
N HIS A 109 1.19 1.84 0.86
CA HIS A 109 2.26 1.91 1.87
C HIS A 109 3.31 0.86 1.55
N ILE A 110 4.56 1.17 1.83
CA ILE A 110 5.65 0.20 1.80
C ILE A 110 5.64 -0.57 3.12
N VAL A 111 5.72 -1.91 3.04
CA VAL A 111 5.77 -2.76 4.24
C VAL A 111 7.19 -2.76 4.77
N ARG A 112 7.39 -2.26 6.00
CA ARG A 112 8.71 -2.19 6.64
C ARG A 112 9.10 -3.58 7.16
N GLY A 113 10.39 -3.87 7.07
CA GLY A 113 10.95 -5.14 7.54
C GLY A 113 10.90 -6.27 6.53
N THR A 114 10.55 -5.97 5.28
CA THR A 114 10.49 -6.96 4.19
C THR A 114 11.38 -6.53 3.04
N LEU A 115 11.94 -7.50 2.32
CA LEU A 115 12.78 -7.26 1.15
C LEU A 115 13.89 -6.25 1.48
N ASP A 116 14.01 -5.17 0.71
CA ASP A 116 15.05 -4.15 0.93
C ASP A 116 14.65 -3.08 1.95
N ALA A 117 13.41 -3.06 2.41
CA ALA A 117 12.93 -2.09 3.38
C ALA A 117 13.19 -2.60 4.80
N GLN A 118 14.21 -2.05 5.45
CA GLN A 118 14.52 -2.41 6.84
C GLN A 118 13.45 -1.89 7.79
N GLY A 119 13.33 -2.56 8.95
CA GLY A 119 12.44 -2.09 10.02
C GLY A 119 12.93 -0.79 10.64
N VAL A 120 12.07 -0.13 11.38
CA VAL A 120 12.40 1.12 12.07
C VAL A 120 13.32 0.81 13.24
N ALA A 121 14.50 1.44 13.27
CA ALA A 121 15.48 1.25 14.33
C ALA A 121 14.98 1.83 15.66
N GLY A 122 15.24 1.11 16.77
CA GLY A 122 14.90 1.59 18.09
C GLY A 122 13.42 1.61 18.44
N ARG A 123 12.58 1.02 17.60
CA ARG A 123 11.14 1.00 17.81
C ARG A 123 10.74 -0.06 18.83
N MET A 124 10.04 0.33 19.88
CA MET A 124 9.60 -0.58 20.95
C MET A 124 8.10 -0.86 20.96
N GLN A 125 7.29 0.08 20.50
CA GLN A 125 5.83 -0.05 20.44
C GLN A 125 5.37 -0.26 19.00
N SER A 126 4.33 -1.09 18.82
CA SER A 126 3.76 -1.40 17.50
C SER A 126 4.82 -1.90 16.51
N ARG A 127 5.72 -2.77 16.99
CA ARG A 127 6.84 -3.25 16.19
C ARG A 127 6.42 -3.97 14.91
N SER A 128 5.31 -4.69 14.95
CA SER A 128 4.81 -5.40 13.78
C SER A 128 4.42 -4.48 12.63
N LYS A 129 3.96 -3.28 12.94
CA LYS A 129 3.56 -2.30 11.92
C LYS A 129 4.76 -1.66 11.22
N TYR A 130 5.90 -1.62 11.90
CA TYR A 130 7.10 -0.94 11.39
C TYR A 130 8.28 -1.88 11.18
N GLY A 131 8.02 -3.18 11.22
CA GLY A 131 9.02 -4.19 10.90
C GLY A 131 10.17 -4.30 11.88
N ALA A 132 9.98 -3.87 13.13
CA ALA A 132 11.03 -3.94 14.14
C ALA A 132 11.05 -5.31 14.82
N LYS A 133 12.23 -5.86 15.00
CA LYS A 133 12.41 -7.16 15.66
C LYS A 133 12.28 -7.03 17.17
N ARG A 134 11.84 -8.11 17.81
CA ARG A 134 11.76 -8.16 19.28
C ARG A 134 13.18 -8.04 19.87
N PRO A 135 13.37 -7.15 20.86
CA PRO A 135 14.67 -7.08 21.52
C PRO A 135 15.02 -8.40 22.19
N LYS A 136 16.27 -8.85 22.04
CA LYS A 136 16.75 -10.05 22.70
C LYS A 136 16.96 -9.76 24.18
N LYS A 137 16.42 -10.63 25.04
CA LYS A 137 16.76 -10.60 26.46
C LYS A 137 18.16 -11.19 26.64
N LYS A 138 19.00 -10.46 27.36
CA LYS A 138 20.27 -11.00 27.77
C LYS A 138 20.08 -11.95 28.92
#